data_c6afdab2175515288c2d5034859c1632
#
_entry.id   c6afdab2175515288c2d5034859c1632
#
_cell.length_a   1.000
_cell.length_b   1.000
_cell.length_c   1.000
_cell.angle_alpha   90.00
_cell.angle_beta   90.00
_cell.angle_gamma   90.00
#
_symmetry.space_group_name_H-M   'P 1'
#
loop_
_entity.id
_entity.type
_entity.pdbx_description
1 polymer ?
#
loop_
_entity_poly.entity_id
_entity_poly.type
_entity_poly.pdbx_seq_one_letter_code
_entity_poly.pdbx_strand_id
1 'polypeptide(L)'
;MRTSVQQIMLGKVCTGMEQAAAALDAVKNAGYGGIELNRFMIHPSPFVVRVLTKAAGMPAGKSGNLDWLSLIRSSGLEVTALHTDLGSLEKEPEAVIADAEAFGTGRLVITGMYRFDYRDRKTVRELAQRLNKAGKQLKDRGLRLYYHNHNAELQRVSEDERAMDVLFSGTDPELVSFELDTYWLAEAGADPLEWMEKAGERMGMWHVSDRGTRLKKAPMTPMLTSDSLELGFGNMPLRKLAGQAVRNGTEVIVLETHRNWADGSPLKSIGLSAPMMAELSGTEEKEDNN
;
A
#
# COMPACT_ATOMS: atom_id res chain seq x y z
N MET A 1 -1.04 9.63 -12.82
CA MET A 1 -0.34 9.02 -11.66
C MET A 1 0.59 7.90 -12.15
N ARG A 2 1.74 7.65 -11.48
CA ARG A 2 2.57 6.48 -11.76
C ARG A 2 1.88 5.22 -11.22
N THR A 3 1.86 4.14 -12.01
CA THR A 3 1.24 2.87 -11.60
C THR A 3 2.25 1.97 -10.92
N SER A 4 1.86 1.34 -9.82
CA SER A 4 2.71 0.46 -9.02
C SER A 4 1.95 -0.78 -8.53
N VAL A 5 2.67 -1.83 -8.18
CA VAL A 5 2.15 -3.03 -7.52
C VAL A 5 2.84 -3.18 -6.17
N GLN A 6 2.09 -3.47 -5.11
CA GLN A 6 2.66 -3.73 -3.79
C GLN A 6 3.33 -5.13 -3.78
N GLN A 7 4.61 -5.18 -3.37
CA GLN A 7 5.44 -6.40 -3.37
C GLN A 7 4.79 -7.56 -2.61
N ILE A 8 3.96 -7.28 -1.60
CA ILE A 8 3.31 -8.33 -0.79
C ILE A 8 2.46 -9.28 -1.64
N MET A 9 1.90 -8.79 -2.75
CA MET A 9 1.15 -9.62 -3.69
C MET A 9 2.02 -10.72 -4.32
N LEU A 10 3.32 -10.47 -4.45
CA LEU A 10 4.28 -11.39 -5.08
C LEU A 10 4.90 -12.39 -4.12
N GLY A 11 4.64 -12.28 -2.81
CA GLY A 11 5.30 -13.08 -1.77
C GLY A 11 5.14 -14.59 -1.92
N LYS A 12 4.06 -15.06 -2.57
CA LYS A 12 3.84 -16.50 -2.83
C LYS A 12 4.53 -16.99 -4.08
N VAL A 13 4.85 -16.12 -5.04
CA VAL A 13 5.43 -16.48 -6.32
C VAL A 13 6.94 -16.24 -6.39
N CYS A 14 7.46 -15.29 -5.61
CA CYS A 14 8.89 -14.99 -5.52
C CYS A 14 9.60 -16.01 -4.58
N THR A 15 9.70 -17.26 -4.99
CA THR A 15 10.30 -18.35 -4.18
C THR A 15 11.79 -18.58 -4.46
N GLY A 16 12.32 -18.00 -5.53
CA GLY A 16 13.72 -18.02 -5.97
C GLY A 16 13.97 -16.90 -6.98
N MET A 17 15.23 -16.72 -7.40
CA MET A 17 15.64 -15.63 -8.29
C MET A 17 14.90 -15.68 -9.64
N GLU A 18 14.83 -16.85 -10.26
CA GLU A 18 14.16 -17.02 -11.55
C GLU A 18 12.65 -16.74 -11.48
N GLN A 19 11.97 -17.26 -10.44
CA GLN A 19 10.55 -17.02 -10.23
C GLN A 19 10.26 -15.54 -9.90
N ALA A 20 11.15 -14.90 -9.15
CA ALA A 20 11.02 -13.48 -8.85
C ALA A 20 11.22 -12.62 -10.11
N ALA A 21 12.22 -12.93 -10.93
CA ALA A 21 12.43 -12.24 -12.20
C ALA A 21 11.20 -12.39 -13.11
N ALA A 22 10.69 -13.61 -13.30
CA ALA A 22 9.49 -13.87 -14.09
C ALA A 22 8.24 -13.14 -13.55
N ALA A 23 8.11 -13.02 -12.21
CA ALA A 23 7.01 -12.28 -11.59
C ALA A 23 7.12 -10.77 -11.85
N LEU A 24 8.31 -10.19 -11.77
CA LEU A 24 8.55 -8.77 -12.09
C LEU A 24 8.33 -8.49 -13.58
N ASP A 25 8.77 -9.39 -14.45
CA ASP A 25 8.49 -9.30 -15.90
C ASP A 25 6.98 -9.34 -16.18
N ALA A 26 6.23 -10.19 -15.47
CA ALA A 26 4.77 -10.23 -15.60
C ALA A 26 4.11 -8.93 -15.15
N VAL A 27 4.59 -8.29 -14.06
CA VAL A 27 4.13 -6.96 -13.62
C VAL A 27 4.43 -5.91 -14.70
N LYS A 28 5.66 -5.89 -15.23
CA LYS A 28 6.07 -4.95 -16.28
C LYS A 28 5.25 -5.12 -17.54
N ASN A 29 5.07 -6.37 -18.00
CA ASN A 29 4.32 -6.71 -19.21
C ASN A 29 2.82 -6.42 -19.08
N ALA A 30 2.29 -6.39 -17.86
CA ALA A 30 0.92 -5.95 -17.57
C ALA A 30 0.76 -4.43 -17.63
N GLY A 31 1.83 -3.66 -17.84
CA GLY A 31 1.80 -2.21 -18.02
C GLY A 31 2.05 -1.40 -16.75
N TYR A 32 2.44 -2.03 -15.65
CA TYR A 32 2.83 -1.29 -14.44
C TYR A 32 4.23 -0.69 -14.59
N GLY A 33 4.39 0.58 -14.18
CA GLY A 33 5.67 1.29 -14.23
C GLY A 33 6.56 1.02 -13.03
N GLY A 34 5.99 0.60 -11.89
CA GLY A 34 6.71 0.48 -10.64
C GLY A 34 6.28 -0.66 -9.73
N ILE A 35 7.04 -0.79 -8.66
CA ILE A 35 6.78 -1.69 -7.54
C ILE A 35 7.01 -0.95 -6.24
N GLU A 36 6.20 -1.21 -5.24
CA GLU A 36 6.40 -0.75 -3.89
C GLU A 36 6.94 -1.90 -3.05
N LEU A 37 8.08 -1.66 -2.39
CA LEU A 37 8.80 -2.70 -1.66
C LEU A 37 8.46 -2.70 -0.17
N ASN A 38 8.61 -3.86 0.46
CA ASN A 38 8.56 -4.03 1.90
C ASN A 38 9.94 -4.39 2.45
N ARG A 39 10.46 -3.62 3.40
CA ARG A 39 11.79 -3.84 3.99
C ARG A 39 11.93 -5.25 4.55
N PHE A 40 10.88 -5.80 5.19
CA PHE A 40 10.90 -7.18 5.70
C PHE A 40 10.90 -8.27 4.62
N MET A 41 10.64 -7.92 3.36
CA MET A 41 10.68 -8.85 2.22
C MET A 41 11.96 -8.75 1.39
N ILE A 42 12.74 -7.69 1.57
CA ILE A 42 14.04 -7.50 0.90
C ILE A 42 15.23 -7.87 1.80
N HIS A 43 14.99 -8.06 3.10
CA HIS A 43 15.98 -8.54 4.05
C HIS A 43 15.57 -9.87 4.69
N PRO A 44 16.55 -10.72 5.07
CA PRO A 44 16.30 -11.94 5.81
C PRO A 44 15.60 -11.63 7.14
N SER A 45 14.39 -12.13 7.32
CA SER A 45 13.63 -11.94 8.56
C SER A 45 13.91 -13.10 9.54
N PRO A 46 14.05 -12.83 10.86
CA PRO A 46 14.12 -13.86 11.89
C PRO A 46 12.95 -14.83 11.81
N PHE A 47 13.17 -16.10 12.17
CA PHE A 47 12.15 -17.15 12.10
C PHE A 47 10.83 -16.76 12.79
N VAL A 48 10.94 -16.12 13.97
CA VAL A 48 9.76 -15.66 14.74
C VAL A 48 8.95 -14.63 13.97
N VAL A 49 9.60 -13.67 13.32
CA VAL A 49 8.93 -12.64 12.49
C VAL A 49 8.19 -13.30 11.32
N ARG A 50 8.82 -14.28 10.64
CA ARG A 50 8.18 -15.03 9.55
C ARG A 50 6.94 -15.80 10.00
N VAL A 51 6.97 -16.41 11.20
CA VAL A 51 5.82 -17.13 11.75
C VAL A 51 4.67 -16.15 12.07
N LEU A 52 4.99 -15.02 12.70
CA LEU A 52 3.99 -13.99 13.03
C LEU A 52 3.37 -13.36 11.77
N THR A 53 4.18 -13.05 10.78
CA THR A 53 3.72 -12.50 9.49
C THR A 53 2.81 -13.48 8.77
N LYS A 54 3.18 -14.78 8.76
CA LYS A 54 2.32 -15.84 8.20
C LYS A 54 1.00 -15.99 8.97
N ALA A 55 1.04 -15.93 10.31
CA ALA A 55 -0.16 -15.99 11.15
C ALA A 55 -1.09 -14.79 10.93
N ALA A 56 -0.53 -13.61 10.59
CA ALA A 56 -1.27 -12.42 10.20
C ALA A 56 -1.85 -12.49 8.77
N GLY A 57 -1.71 -13.63 8.08
CA GLY A 57 -2.23 -13.83 6.72
C GLY A 57 -1.37 -13.20 5.61
N MET A 58 -0.24 -12.61 5.96
CA MET A 58 0.68 -12.03 5.00
C MET A 58 1.55 -13.14 4.37
N PRO A 59 1.75 -13.15 3.03
CA PRO A 59 2.56 -14.16 2.36
C PRO A 59 4.05 -13.88 2.55
N ALA A 60 4.56 -14.09 3.76
CA ALA A 60 6.01 -14.05 4.03
C ALA A 60 6.68 -15.31 3.46
N GLY A 61 7.09 -15.25 2.21
CA GLY A 61 7.86 -16.28 1.55
C GLY A 61 9.35 -16.26 1.94
N LYS A 62 10.19 -16.93 1.14
CA LYS A 62 11.66 -16.88 1.24
C LYS A 62 12.26 -15.61 0.60
N SER A 63 11.44 -14.64 0.24
CA SER A 63 11.79 -13.47 -0.58
C SER A 63 12.94 -12.63 0.01
N GLY A 64 13.06 -12.54 1.32
CA GLY A 64 14.14 -11.78 1.98
C GLY A 64 15.57 -12.31 1.76
N ASN A 65 15.73 -13.49 1.14
CA ASN A 65 17.03 -14.05 0.78
C ASN A 65 17.40 -13.83 -0.70
N LEU A 66 16.55 -13.12 -1.46
CA LEU A 66 16.78 -12.84 -2.87
C LEU A 66 17.58 -11.54 -3.03
N ASP A 67 18.37 -11.46 -4.10
CA ASP A 67 19.03 -10.21 -4.48
C ASP A 67 18.04 -9.26 -5.18
N TRP A 68 17.24 -8.56 -4.37
CA TRP A 68 16.23 -7.64 -4.85
C TRP A 68 16.82 -6.46 -5.63
N LEU A 69 18.04 -6.01 -5.30
CA LEU A 69 18.69 -4.94 -6.07
C LEU A 69 18.94 -5.35 -7.52
N SER A 70 19.50 -6.53 -7.72
CA SER A 70 19.70 -7.07 -9.08
C SER A 70 18.38 -7.32 -9.79
N LEU A 71 17.38 -7.88 -9.12
CA LEU A 71 16.05 -8.14 -9.67
C LEU A 71 15.36 -6.86 -10.15
N ILE A 72 15.34 -5.80 -9.33
CA ILE A 72 14.73 -4.52 -9.68
C ILE A 72 15.46 -3.86 -10.85
N ARG A 73 16.79 -3.80 -10.79
CA ARG A 73 17.61 -3.23 -11.88
C ARG A 73 17.37 -3.94 -13.22
N SER A 74 17.21 -5.26 -13.19
CA SER A 74 16.97 -6.06 -14.41
C SER A 74 15.54 -5.92 -14.95
N SER A 75 14.53 -5.71 -14.06
CA SER A 75 13.13 -5.64 -14.47
C SER A 75 12.74 -4.33 -15.16
N GLY A 76 13.52 -3.25 -14.94
CA GLY A 76 13.18 -1.90 -15.41
C GLY A 76 11.93 -1.32 -14.74
N LEU A 77 11.51 -1.84 -13.58
CA LEU A 77 10.48 -1.25 -12.72
C LEU A 77 11.12 -0.18 -11.82
N GLU A 78 10.41 0.94 -11.62
CA GLU A 78 10.78 1.94 -10.61
C GLU A 78 10.37 1.44 -9.22
N VAL A 79 11.18 1.68 -8.18
CA VAL A 79 10.73 1.51 -6.80
C VAL A 79 10.00 2.79 -6.37
N THR A 80 8.68 2.71 -6.27
CA THR A 80 7.84 3.88 -5.99
C THR A 80 7.88 4.30 -4.53
N ALA A 81 8.02 3.34 -3.61
CA ALA A 81 8.25 3.59 -2.19
C ALA A 81 8.79 2.33 -1.50
N LEU A 82 9.28 2.50 -0.26
CA LEU A 82 9.74 1.43 0.61
C LEU A 82 8.93 1.47 1.93
N HIS A 83 8.15 0.42 2.18
CA HIS A 83 7.50 0.21 3.47
C HIS A 83 8.49 -0.26 4.53
N THR A 84 8.40 0.35 5.71
CA THR A 84 9.15 -0.06 6.92
C THR A 84 8.27 0.11 8.16
N ASP A 85 8.67 -0.44 9.27
CA ASP A 85 8.03 -0.18 10.56
C ASP A 85 8.69 1.02 11.27
N LEU A 86 7.89 1.76 12.05
CA LEU A 86 8.38 2.94 12.76
C LEU A 86 9.50 2.61 13.77
N GLY A 87 9.43 1.43 14.40
CA GLY A 87 10.45 1.00 15.36
C GLY A 87 11.81 0.77 14.72
N SER A 88 11.87 0.21 13.52
CA SER A 88 13.09 0.07 12.73
C SER A 88 13.64 1.45 12.34
N LEU A 89 12.77 2.33 11.84
CA LEU A 89 13.19 3.70 11.48
C LEU A 89 13.74 4.49 12.68
N GLU A 90 13.16 4.32 13.88
CA GLU A 90 13.64 4.98 15.09
C GLU A 90 14.97 4.42 15.64
N LYS A 91 15.18 3.11 15.49
CA LYS A 91 16.37 2.42 16.03
C LYS A 91 17.58 2.45 15.11
N GLU A 92 17.34 2.33 13.82
CA GLU A 92 18.38 2.18 12.79
C GLU A 92 18.08 3.05 11.54
N PRO A 93 17.87 4.37 11.71
CA PRO A 93 17.46 5.24 10.63
C PRO A 93 18.41 5.21 9.44
N GLU A 94 19.72 5.17 9.67
CA GLU A 94 20.72 5.15 8.60
C GLU A 94 20.61 3.88 7.74
N ALA A 95 20.29 2.73 8.33
CA ALA A 95 20.08 1.50 7.56
C ALA A 95 18.80 1.56 6.70
N VAL A 96 17.72 2.14 7.25
CA VAL A 96 16.46 2.31 6.50
C VAL A 96 16.63 3.31 5.35
N ILE A 97 17.35 4.41 5.60
CA ILE A 97 17.66 5.43 4.59
C ILE A 97 18.54 4.83 3.48
N ALA A 98 19.59 4.10 3.86
CA ALA A 98 20.48 3.43 2.90
C ALA A 98 19.71 2.45 1.99
N ASP A 99 18.74 1.71 2.54
CA ASP A 99 17.86 0.86 1.73
C ASP A 99 17.08 1.69 0.70
N ALA A 100 16.44 2.79 1.11
CA ALA A 100 15.70 3.66 0.20
C ALA A 100 16.60 4.24 -0.90
N GLU A 101 17.79 4.72 -0.55
CA GLU A 101 18.79 5.23 -1.48
C GLU A 101 19.28 4.16 -2.46
N ALA A 102 19.55 2.94 -1.99
CA ALA A 102 20.00 1.82 -2.81
C ALA A 102 18.96 1.42 -3.89
N PHE A 103 17.68 1.51 -3.55
CA PHE A 103 16.57 1.26 -4.46
C PHE A 103 16.12 2.52 -5.24
N GLY A 104 16.73 3.67 -5.00
CA GLY A 104 16.46 4.91 -5.73
C GLY A 104 15.09 5.53 -5.44
N THR A 105 14.49 5.24 -4.28
CA THR A 105 13.22 5.85 -3.88
C THR A 105 13.39 6.95 -2.83
N GLY A 106 12.67 8.05 -3.01
CA GLY A 106 12.57 9.13 -2.04
C GLY A 106 11.40 9.02 -1.07
N ARG A 107 10.67 7.87 -1.05
CA ARG A 107 9.45 7.69 -0.27
C ARG A 107 9.59 6.53 0.69
N LEU A 108 9.41 6.82 1.98
CA LEU A 108 9.30 5.83 3.03
C LEU A 108 7.88 5.81 3.58
N VAL A 109 7.31 4.62 3.71
CA VAL A 109 5.94 4.43 4.19
C VAL A 109 5.97 3.69 5.52
N ILE A 110 5.32 4.24 6.53
CA ILE A 110 5.03 3.57 7.79
C ILE A 110 3.61 3.04 7.72
N THR A 111 3.48 1.74 7.80
CA THR A 111 2.18 1.08 7.94
C THR A 111 1.77 0.95 9.40
N GLY A 112 0.49 0.68 9.65
CA GLY A 112 -0.11 0.61 10.98
C GLY A 112 0.72 -0.11 12.04
N MET A 113 0.55 0.30 13.29
CA MET A 113 1.37 -0.13 14.41
C MET A 113 0.95 -1.51 14.94
N TYR A 114 1.93 -2.41 15.12
CA TYR A 114 1.68 -3.74 15.71
C TYR A 114 1.36 -3.65 17.21
N ARG A 115 0.31 -4.35 17.67
CA ARG A 115 -0.18 -4.34 19.06
C ARG A 115 -0.44 -2.95 19.61
N PHE A 116 -1.06 -2.10 18.80
CA PHE A 116 -1.34 -0.71 19.13
C PHE A 116 -2.85 -0.51 19.35
N ASP A 117 -3.22 0.18 20.44
CA ASP A 117 -4.62 0.49 20.73
C ASP A 117 -5.01 1.83 20.12
N TYR A 118 -5.63 1.78 18.94
CA TYR A 118 -6.14 2.97 18.25
C TYR A 118 -7.35 3.61 18.94
N ARG A 119 -7.92 3.01 20.01
CA ARG A 119 -9.01 3.62 20.78
C ARG A 119 -8.49 4.60 21.83
N ASP A 120 -7.23 4.51 22.22
CA ASP A 120 -6.62 5.41 23.17
C ASP A 120 -6.08 6.66 22.46
N ARG A 121 -6.84 7.77 22.61
CA ARG A 121 -6.51 9.07 22.01
C ARG A 121 -5.12 9.57 22.39
N LYS A 122 -4.67 9.31 23.63
CA LYS A 122 -3.34 9.73 24.10
C LYS A 122 -2.25 8.99 23.32
N THR A 123 -2.38 7.70 23.23
CA THR A 123 -1.43 6.82 22.50
C THR A 123 -1.38 7.19 21.00
N VAL A 124 -2.52 7.51 20.40
CA VAL A 124 -2.56 7.96 18.99
C VAL A 124 -1.88 9.32 18.80
N ARG A 125 -2.03 10.25 19.74
CA ARG A 125 -1.29 11.54 19.73
C ARG A 125 0.23 11.33 19.86
N GLU A 126 0.65 10.42 20.73
CA GLU A 126 2.06 10.05 20.85
C GLU A 126 2.60 9.46 19.56
N LEU A 127 1.80 8.63 18.85
CA LEU A 127 2.15 8.15 17.52
C LEU A 127 2.35 9.31 16.52
N ALA A 128 1.42 10.27 16.48
CA ALA A 128 1.54 11.43 15.60
C ALA A 128 2.83 12.25 15.88
N GLN A 129 3.20 12.42 17.15
CA GLN A 129 4.46 13.08 17.51
C GLN A 129 5.70 12.30 17.06
N ARG A 130 5.67 10.97 17.18
CA ARG A 130 6.74 10.09 16.69
C ARG A 130 6.87 10.16 15.17
N LEU A 131 5.75 10.18 14.44
CA LEU A 131 5.73 10.36 12.99
C LEU A 131 6.31 11.72 12.60
N ASN A 132 5.96 12.81 13.29
CA ASN A 132 6.56 14.12 13.04
C ASN A 132 8.07 14.12 13.24
N LYS A 133 8.57 13.49 14.32
CA LYS A 133 10.01 13.36 14.57
C LYS A 133 10.71 12.59 13.45
N ALA A 134 10.14 11.46 13.04
CA ALA A 134 10.66 10.64 11.93
C ALA A 134 10.61 11.40 10.60
N GLY A 135 9.50 12.09 10.31
CA GLY A 135 9.33 12.88 9.10
C GLY A 135 10.36 14.03 9.00
N LYS A 136 10.64 14.71 10.12
CA LYS A 136 11.69 15.73 10.17
C LYS A 136 13.07 15.15 9.82
N GLN A 137 13.43 14.02 10.44
CA GLN A 137 14.70 13.35 10.19
C GLN A 137 14.86 12.95 8.71
N LEU A 138 13.78 12.45 8.10
CA LEU A 138 13.78 12.06 6.69
C LEU A 138 13.84 13.27 5.75
N LYS A 139 13.11 14.35 6.06
CA LYS A 139 13.13 15.61 5.30
C LYS A 139 14.54 16.21 5.21
N ASP A 140 15.29 16.16 6.30
CA ASP A 140 16.69 16.62 6.36
C ASP A 140 17.64 15.81 5.42
N ARG A 141 17.18 14.62 4.99
CA ARG A 141 17.87 13.72 4.04
C ARG A 141 17.24 13.71 2.64
N GLY A 142 16.28 14.60 2.37
CA GLY A 142 15.59 14.69 1.08
C GLY A 142 14.57 13.59 0.84
N LEU A 143 14.17 12.86 1.89
CA LEU A 143 13.16 11.80 1.84
C LEU A 143 11.82 12.29 2.39
N ARG A 144 10.72 11.70 1.91
CA ARG A 144 9.35 11.94 2.38
C ARG A 144 8.83 10.77 3.22
N LEU A 145 8.17 11.09 4.33
CA LEU A 145 7.45 10.12 5.15
C LEU A 145 5.98 10.08 4.75
N TYR A 146 5.48 8.87 4.54
CA TYR A 146 4.06 8.59 4.34
C TYR A 146 3.54 7.69 5.48
N TYR A 147 2.28 7.89 5.85
CA TYR A 147 1.56 6.97 6.72
C TYR A 147 0.50 6.24 5.92
N HIS A 148 0.52 4.91 5.97
CA HIS A 148 -0.45 4.02 5.31
C HIS A 148 -1.45 3.51 6.35
N ASN A 149 -2.74 3.70 6.08
CA ASN A 149 -3.82 3.27 6.95
C ASN A 149 -4.32 1.86 6.64
N HIS A 150 -4.82 1.21 7.69
CA HIS A 150 -5.75 0.09 7.60
C HIS A 150 -7.14 0.51 8.12
N ASN A 151 -7.96 -0.46 8.50
CA ASN A 151 -9.28 -0.20 9.10
C ASN A 151 -9.19 0.12 10.61
N ALA A 152 -8.09 -0.21 11.27
CA ALA A 152 -7.91 0.01 12.71
C ALA A 152 -7.89 1.48 13.09
N GLU A 153 -7.38 2.34 12.23
CA GLU A 153 -7.33 3.80 12.41
C GLU A 153 -8.71 4.45 12.39
N LEU A 154 -9.73 3.73 11.90
CA LEU A 154 -11.12 4.19 11.92
C LEU A 154 -11.83 3.91 13.25
N GLN A 155 -11.15 3.32 14.24
CA GLN A 155 -11.69 3.16 15.58
C GLN A 155 -11.93 4.53 16.24
N ARG A 156 -13.06 4.63 16.97
CA ARG A 156 -13.41 5.86 17.69
C ARG A 156 -12.55 6.02 18.93
N VAL A 157 -12.00 7.22 19.11
CA VAL A 157 -11.28 7.66 20.31
C VAL A 157 -12.17 8.54 21.18
N SER A 158 -13.29 9.03 20.63
CA SER A 158 -14.39 9.71 21.31
C SER A 158 -15.69 9.53 20.50
N GLU A 159 -16.77 10.19 20.93
CA GLU A 159 -18.06 10.16 20.21
C GLU A 159 -17.94 10.66 18.77
N ASP A 160 -17.18 11.76 18.56
CA ASP A 160 -17.10 12.46 17.27
C ASP A 160 -15.73 12.34 16.58
N GLU A 161 -14.76 11.62 17.15
CA GLU A 161 -13.39 11.57 16.64
C GLU A 161 -12.90 10.13 16.49
N ARG A 162 -12.24 9.83 15.39
CA ARG A 162 -11.56 8.56 15.11
C ARG A 162 -10.06 8.73 15.28
N ALA A 163 -9.32 7.63 15.43
CA ALA A 163 -7.86 7.68 15.51
C ALA A 163 -7.23 8.34 14.28
N MET A 164 -7.80 8.12 13.10
CA MET A 164 -7.34 8.76 11.86
C MET A 164 -7.48 10.28 11.90
N ASP A 165 -8.53 10.82 12.55
CA ASP A 165 -8.71 12.27 12.75
C ASP A 165 -7.59 12.84 13.63
N VAL A 166 -7.22 12.10 14.68
CA VAL A 166 -6.10 12.48 15.57
C VAL A 166 -4.77 12.45 14.82
N LEU A 167 -4.56 11.46 13.93
CA LEU A 167 -3.35 11.39 13.10
C LEU A 167 -3.29 12.58 12.12
N PHE A 168 -4.40 12.90 11.44
CA PHE A 168 -4.44 14.05 10.53
C PHE A 168 -4.16 15.37 11.25
N SER A 169 -4.80 15.60 12.40
CA SER A 169 -4.65 16.84 13.15
C SER A 169 -3.33 16.92 13.95
N GLY A 170 -2.78 15.78 14.36
CA GLY A 170 -1.56 15.69 15.18
C GLY A 170 -0.26 15.62 14.39
N THR A 171 -0.31 15.38 13.08
CA THR A 171 0.88 15.34 12.22
C THR A 171 1.05 16.63 11.43
N ASP A 172 2.30 17.09 11.34
CA ASP A 172 2.68 18.27 10.56
C ASP A 172 2.60 17.95 9.05
N PRO A 173 1.83 18.70 8.24
CA PRO A 173 1.70 18.48 6.80
C PRO A 173 3.01 18.63 6.02
N GLU A 174 3.98 19.39 6.56
CA GLU A 174 5.31 19.53 5.98
C GLU A 174 6.21 18.29 6.21
N LEU A 175 5.85 17.44 7.17
CA LEU A 175 6.67 16.30 7.62
C LEU A 175 6.06 14.94 7.30
N VAL A 176 4.73 14.84 7.29
CA VAL A 176 4.01 13.58 7.14
C VAL A 176 2.92 13.71 6.08
N SER A 177 3.05 12.94 5.03
CA SER A 177 2.02 12.74 4.01
C SER A 177 1.28 11.41 4.26
N PHE A 178 0.24 11.14 3.45
CA PHE A 178 -0.54 9.91 3.57
C PHE A 178 -0.50 9.11 2.27
N GLU A 179 -0.37 7.82 2.45
CA GLU A 179 -0.70 6.81 1.48
C GLU A 179 -2.03 6.22 1.90
N LEU A 180 -3.14 6.72 1.32
CA LEU A 180 -4.47 6.25 1.70
C LEU A 180 -4.82 4.93 1.02
N ASP A 181 -5.20 3.94 1.82
CA ASP A 181 -5.80 2.71 1.33
C ASP A 181 -7.34 2.81 1.41
N THR A 182 -7.94 2.98 0.24
CA THR A 182 -9.39 3.17 0.11
C THR A 182 -10.19 1.88 0.34
N TYR A 183 -9.59 0.71 0.13
CA TYR A 183 -10.23 -0.56 0.47
C TYR A 183 -10.44 -0.68 1.99
N TRP A 184 -9.40 -0.39 2.79
CA TRP A 184 -9.51 -0.47 4.23
C TRP A 184 -10.44 0.57 4.84
N LEU A 185 -10.55 1.76 4.23
CA LEU A 185 -11.57 2.75 4.60
C LEU A 185 -12.98 2.20 4.36
N ALA A 186 -13.24 1.63 3.19
CA ALA A 186 -14.53 1.01 2.86
C ALA A 186 -14.82 -0.24 3.71
N GLU A 187 -13.80 -1.03 4.05
CA GLU A 187 -13.93 -2.20 4.93
C GLU A 187 -14.30 -1.80 6.36
N ALA A 188 -13.84 -0.64 6.84
CA ALA A 188 -14.27 -0.05 8.10
C ALA A 188 -15.68 0.57 8.07
N GLY A 189 -16.35 0.60 6.89
CA GLY A 189 -17.66 1.21 6.70
C GLY A 189 -17.61 2.74 6.58
N ALA A 190 -16.44 3.32 6.32
CA ALA A 190 -16.30 4.75 6.03
C ALA A 190 -16.45 5.03 4.53
N ASP A 191 -16.78 6.26 4.18
CA ASP A 191 -16.74 6.72 2.79
C ASP A 191 -15.31 7.07 2.39
N PRO A 192 -14.67 6.33 1.47
CA PRO A 192 -13.30 6.64 1.06
C PRO A 192 -13.15 8.03 0.43
N LEU A 193 -14.18 8.53 -0.26
CA LEU A 193 -14.15 9.84 -0.89
C LEU A 193 -14.01 10.95 0.16
N GLU A 194 -14.80 10.89 1.24
CA GLU A 194 -14.72 11.83 2.37
C GLU A 194 -13.28 11.91 2.95
N TRP A 195 -12.64 10.75 3.13
CA TRP A 195 -11.29 10.70 3.67
C TRP A 195 -10.22 11.20 2.70
N MET A 196 -10.40 10.94 1.39
CA MET A 196 -9.51 11.50 0.36
C MET A 196 -9.64 13.02 0.29
N GLU A 197 -10.87 13.56 0.35
CA GLU A 197 -11.11 15.01 0.40
C GLU A 197 -10.48 15.65 1.64
N LYS A 198 -10.63 15.01 2.79
CA LYS A 198 -10.04 15.46 4.05
C LYS A 198 -8.51 15.44 4.04
N ALA A 199 -7.90 14.46 3.40
CA ALA A 199 -6.44 14.37 3.25
C ALA A 199 -5.89 15.46 2.33
N GLY A 200 -6.65 15.84 1.28
CA GLY A 200 -6.26 16.88 0.33
C GLY A 200 -4.87 16.62 -0.25
N GLU A 201 -4.07 17.66 -0.37
CA GLU A 201 -2.70 17.60 -0.92
C GLU A 201 -1.73 16.72 -0.11
N ARG A 202 -2.10 16.33 1.12
CA ARG A 202 -1.31 15.39 1.91
C ARG A 202 -1.41 13.95 1.43
N MET A 203 -2.39 13.63 0.56
CA MET A 203 -2.52 12.32 -0.06
C MET A 203 -1.58 12.22 -1.28
N GLY A 204 -0.32 11.93 -1.05
CA GLY A 204 0.65 11.79 -2.15
C GLY A 204 0.65 10.42 -2.83
N MET A 205 0.13 9.40 -2.15
CA MET A 205 0.03 8.02 -2.65
C MET A 205 -1.35 7.42 -2.36
N TRP A 206 -1.76 6.48 -3.22
CA TRP A 206 -3.06 5.82 -3.13
C TRP A 206 -2.93 4.31 -3.30
N HIS A 207 -3.26 3.54 -2.24
CA HIS A 207 -3.46 2.11 -2.34
C HIS A 207 -4.89 1.82 -2.80
N VAL A 208 -4.99 1.00 -3.83
CA VAL A 208 -6.27 0.68 -4.47
C VAL A 208 -6.45 -0.82 -4.66
N SER A 209 -7.60 -1.31 -4.28
CA SER A 209 -8.21 -2.54 -4.76
C SER A 209 -9.73 -2.33 -4.88
N ASP A 210 -10.42 -3.22 -5.57
CA ASP A 210 -11.87 -3.20 -5.57
C ASP A 210 -12.42 -4.03 -4.40
N ARG A 211 -13.70 -3.87 -4.07
CA ARG A 211 -14.35 -4.57 -2.98
C ARG A 211 -15.70 -5.12 -3.42
N GLY A 212 -15.92 -6.39 -3.16
CA GLY A 212 -17.16 -7.05 -3.54
C GLY A 212 -17.20 -8.50 -3.12
N THR A 213 -18.00 -9.28 -3.82
CA THR A 213 -18.19 -10.71 -3.54
C THR A 213 -17.82 -11.53 -4.77
N ARG A 214 -17.13 -12.65 -4.56
CA ARG A 214 -16.82 -13.62 -5.61
C ARG A 214 -17.52 -14.93 -5.33
N LEU A 215 -18.48 -15.30 -6.17
CA LEU A 215 -19.14 -16.59 -6.08
C LEU A 215 -18.23 -17.68 -6.64
N LYS A 216 -17.93 -18.68 -5.80
CA LYS A 216 -17.26 -19.93 -6.21
C LYS A 216 -18.27 -21.07 -6.45
N LYS A 217 -19.40 -21.03 -5.73
CA LYS A 217 -20.51 -21.98 -5.84
C LYS A 217 -21.81 -21.25 -5.49
N ALA A 218 -22.95 -21.78 -5.97
CA ALA A 218 -24.26 -21.27 -5.55
C ALA A 218 -24.37 -21.32 -4.00
N PRO A 219 -24.64 -20.19 -3.33
CA PRO A 219 -24.73 -20.14 -1.88
C PRO A 219 -26.04 -20.73 -1.39
N MET A 220 -26.04 -21.28 -0.20
CA MET A 220 -27.28 -21.74 0.48
C MET A 220 -28.15 -20.57 0.93
N THR A 221 -27.54 -19.40 1.15
CA THR A 221 -28.22 -18.17 1.57
C THR A 221 -27.78 -17.01 0.67
N PRO A 222 -28.58 -15.93 0.55
CA PRO A 222 -28.19 -14.76 -0.28
C PRO A 222 -27.15 -13.87 0.41
N MET A 223 -26.65 -14.24 1.58
CA MET A 223 -25.65 -13.49 2.34
C MET A 223 -24.23 -13.93 1.99
N LEU A 224 -23.43 -13.01 1.49
CA LEU A 224 -22.04 -13.23 1.12
C LEU A 224 -21.13 -12.26 1.88
N THR A 225 -19.95 -12.73 2.24
CA THR A 225 -18.89 -11.86 2.76
C THR A 225 -18.20 -11.13 1.61
N SER A 226 -18.08 -9.80 1.73
CA SER A 226 -17.26 -9.03 0.80
C SER A 226 -15.76 -9.22 1.10
N ASP A 227 -14.95 -9.05 0.08
CA ASP A 227 -13.49 -9.14 0.16
C ASP A 227 -12.86 -8.25 -0.94
N SER A 228 -11.51 -8.16 -0.96
CA SER A 228 -10.80 -7.51 -2.04
C SER A 228 -10.99 -8.26 -3.36
N LEU A 229 -11.11 -7.50 -4.44
CA LEU A 229 -11.23 -7.99 -5.82
C LEU A 229 -10.27 -7.22 -6.72
N GLU A 230 -10.05 -7.76 -7.91
CA GLU A 230 -9.40 -7.07 -9.01
C GLU A 230 -10.15 -5.78 -9.34
N LEU A 231 -9.43 -4.76 -9.78
CA LEU A 231 -10.02 -3.47 -10.15
C LEU A 231 -11.05 -3.63 -11.28
N GLY A 232 -12.24 -3.07 -11.07
CA GLY A 232 -13.36 -3.17 -11.99
C GLY A 232 -14.24 -4.41 -11.84
N PHE A 233 -13.91 -5.31 -10.89
CA PHE A 233 -14.69 -6.53 -10.62
C PHE A 233 -15.55 -6.45 -9.34
N GLY A 234 -15.48 -5.33 -8.63
CA GLY A 234 -16.25 -5.07 -7.40
C GLY A 234 -17.24 -3.93 -7.55
N ASN A 235 -17.47 -3.24 -6.43
CA ASN A 235 -18.50 -2.21 -6.31
C ASN A 235 -17.95 -0.88 -5.77
N MET A 236 -16.62 -0.68 -5.70
CA MET A 236 -16.03 0.59 -5.30
C MET A 236 -16.25 1.65 -6.41
N PRO A 237 -16.50 2.91 -6.06
CA PRO A 237 -16.66 4.00 -7.04
C PRO A 237 -15.28 4.47 -7.57
N LEU A 238 -14.47 3.54 -8.11
CA LEU A 238 -13.05 3.74 -8.43
C LEU A 238 -12.79 4.99 -9.28
N ARG A 239 -13.63 5.26 -10.30
CA ARG A 239 -13.47 6.46 -11.15
C ARG A 239 -13.67 7.77 -10.39
N LYS A 240 -14.60 7.82 -9.42
CA LYS A 240 -14.78 8.99 -8.55
C LYS A 240 -13.58 9.19 -7.64
N LEU A 241 -13.06 8.10 -7.08
CA LEU A 241 -11.87 8.12 -6.24
C LEU A 241 -10.64 8.58 -7.04
N ALA A 242 -10.48 8.11 -8.28
CA ALA A 242 -9.40 8.57 -9.17
C ALA A 242 -9.50 10.07 -9.47
N GLY A 243 -10.70 10.59 -9.73
CA GLY A 243 -10.92 12.02 -9.90
C GLY A 243 -10.52 12.82 -8.65
N GLN A 244 -10.77 12.29 -7.45
CA GLN A 244 -10.33 12.92 -6.20
C GLN A 244 -8.82 12.83 -6.02
N ALA A 245 -8.19 11.67 -6.32
CA ALA A 245 -6.74 11.52 -6.25
C ALA A 245 -6.02 12.53 -7.15
N VAL A 246 -6.55 12.77 -8.36
CA VAL A 246 -6.01 13.80 -9.27
C VAL A 246 -6.14 15.20 -8.66
N ARG A 247 -7.28 15.55 -8.07
CA ARG A 247 -7.47 16.84 -7.39
C ARG A 247 -6.52 17.04 -6.21
N ASN A 248 -6.21 15.95 -5.50
CA ASN A 248 -5.26 15.96 -4.38
C ASN A 248 -3.79 16.06 -4.83
N GLY A 249 -3.50 15.93 -6.14
CA GLY A 249 -2.13 15.89 -6.63
C GLY A 249 -1.41 14.57 -6.33
N THR A 250 -2.16 13.47 -6.14
CA THR A 250 -1.60 12.14 -5.88
C THR A 250 -0.62 11.72 -6.98
N GLU A 251 0.60 11.34 -6.60
CA GLU A 251 1.67 11.05 -7.53
C GLU A 251 1.71 9.58 -7.98
N VAL A 252 1.35 8.66 -7.08
CA VAL A 252 1.45 7.21 -7.28
C VAL A 252 0.15 6.53 -6.92
N ILE A 253 -0.28 5.60 -7.77
CA ILE A 253 -1.37 4.65 -7.50
C ILE A 253 -0.80 3.24 -7.41
N VAL A 254 -1.09 2.53 -6.33
CA VAL A 254 -0.52 1.21 -6.02
C VAL A 254 -1.63 0.17 -5.93
N LEU A 255 -1.55 -0.86 -6.77
CA LEU A 255 -2.43 -2.03 -6.64
C LEU A 255 -2.00 -2.87 -5.45
N GLU A 256 -2.94 -3.11 -4.51
CA GLU A 256 -2.73 -4.06 -3.42
C GLU A 256 -3.98 -4.90 -3.17
N THR A 257 -3.89 -6.21 -3.42
CA THR A 257 -4.88 -7.19 -3.02
C THR A 257 -4.20 -8.30 -2.20
N HIS A 258 -4.68 -8.53 -0.98
CA HIS A 258 -4.02 -9.49 -0.07
C HIS A 258 -4.41 -10.94 -0.32
N ARG A 259 -5.60 -11.17 -0.86
CA ARG A 259 -6.21 -12.49 -1.00
C ARG A 259 -7.35 -12.45 -2.02
N ASN A 260 -8.08 -13.56 -2.11
CA ASN A 260 -9.25 -13.70 -2.99
C ASN A 260 -8.92 -13.49 -4.48
N TRP A 261 -7.67 -13.77 -4.86
CA TRP A 261 -7.19 -13.62 -6.23
C TRP A 261 -7.93 -14.52 -7.23
N ALA A 262 -8.11 -14.06 -8.45
CA ALA A 262 -8.66 -14.85 -9.53
C ALA A 262 -7.86 -16.14 -9.72
N ASP A 263 -8.55 -17.30 -9.64
CA ASP A 263 -7.95 -18.64 -9.67
C ASP A 263 -6.82 -18.87 -8.65
N GLY A 264 -6.80 -18.07 -7.56
CA GLY A 264 -5.75 -18.13 -6.55
C GLY A 264 -4.38 -17.62 -7.00
N SER A 265 -4.31 -16.95 -8.15
CA SER A 265 -3.06 -16.44 -8.74
C SER A 265 -2.94 -14.91 -8.60
N PRO A 266 -1.94 -14.41 -7.85
CA PRO A 266 -1.71 -12.97 -7.75
C PRO A 266 -1.32 -12.36 -9.11
N LEU A 267 -0.55 -13.06 -9.92
CA LEU A 267 -0.16 -12.56 -11.25
C LEU A 267 -1.36 -12.44 -12.19
N LYS A 268 -2.32 -13.37 -12.10
CA LYS A 268 -3.58 -13.25 -12.84
C LYS A 268 -4.41 -12.04 -12.37
N SER A 269 -4.49 -11.83 -11.05
CA SER A 269 -5.16 -10.65 -10.47
C SER A 269 -4.51 -9.34 -10.91
N ILE A 270 -3.18 -9.27 -10.95
CA ILE A 270 -2.43 -8.11 -11.45
C ILE A 270 -2.78 -7.83 -12.91
N GLY A 271 -2.76 -8.86 -13.76
CA GLY A 271 -3.11 -8.73 -15.19
C GLY A 271 -4.57 -8.31 -15.41
N LEU A 272 -5.52 -8.86 -14.64
CA LEU A 272 -6.94 -8.50 -14.75
C LEU A 272 -7.22 -7.06 -14.26
N SER A 273 -6.44 -6.55 -13.31
CA SER A 273 -6.56 -5.19 -12.79
C SER A 273 -5.91 -4.13 -13.72
N ALA A 274 -5.01 -4.55 -14.60
CA ALA A 274 -4.19 -3.62 -15.39
C ALA A 274 -4.98 -2.65 -16.29
N PRO A 275 -6.04 -3.05 -17.01
CA PRO A 275 -6.80 -2.10 -17.82
C PRO A 275 -7.45 -0.99 -16.96
N MET A 276 -8.08 -1.35 -15.86
CA MET A 276 -8.65 -0.36 -14.94
C MET A 276 -7.58 0.49 -14.29
N MET A 277 -6.41 -0.07 -13.94
CA MET A 277 -5.27 0.69 -13.40
C MET A 277 -4.80 1.76 -14.38
N ALA A 278 -4.68 1.42 -15.67
CA ALA A 278 -4.31 2.37 -16.72
C ALA A 278 -5.34 3.51 -16.82
N GLU A 279 -6.63 3.18 -16.83
CA GLU A 279 -7.71 4.18 -16.82
C GLU A 279 -7.63 5.11 -15.59
N LEU A 280 -7.55 4.55 -14.37
CA LEU A 280 -7.55 5.31 -13.12
C LEU A 280 -6.31 6.21 -12.97
N SER A 281 -5.17 5.78 -13.49
CA SER A 281 -3.93 6.55 -13.45
C SER A 281 -3.89 7.70 -14.46
N GLY A 282 -4.79 7.70 -15.46
CA GLY A 282 -4.79 8.64 -16.58
C GLY A 282 -3.70 8.35 -17.60
N THR A 283 -3.17 7.11 -17.64
CA THR A 283 -2.14 6.67 -18.60
C THR A 283 -2.75 6.06 -19.88
N GLU A 284 -4.05 5.84 -19.94
CA GLU A 284 -4.71 5.55 -21.23
C GLU A 284 -4.50 6.76 -22.14
N GLU A 285 -3.78 6.57 -23.22
CA GLU A 285 -3.77 7.52 -24.32
C GLU A 285 -5.21 7.74 -24.75
N LYS A 286 -5.61 9.01 -24.84
CA LYS A 286 -6.81 9.35 -25.61
C LYS A 286 -6.49 8.89 -27.02
N GLU A 287 -6.99 7.71 -27.41
CA GLU A 287 -7.15 7.42 -28.84
C GLU A 287 -7.97 8.58 -29.38
N ASP A 288 -7.30 9.44 -30.12
CA ASP A 288 -7.87 10.58 -30.78
C ASP A 288 -9.06 10.09 -31.61
N ASN A 289 -10.26 10.38 -31.17
CA ASN A 289 -11.42 10.37 -32.02
C ASN A 289 -11.23 11.48 -33.05
N ASN A 290 -10.62 11.11 -34.18
CA ASN A 290 -10.79 11.79 -35.45
C ASN A 290 -12.01 11.26 -36.18
#